data_dcec58f05ba7aa6b6f9c27ccce52cc8c
#
_entry.id   dcec58f05ba7aa6b6f9c27ccce52cc8c
#
_cell.length_a   1.000
_cell.length_b   1.000
_cell.length_c   1.000
_cell.angle_alpha   90.00
_cell.angle_beta   90.00
_cell.angle_gamma   90.00
#
_symmetry.space_group_name_H-M   'P 1'
#
loop_
_entity.id
_entity.type
_entity.pdbx_description
1 polymer ?
#
loop_
_entity_poly.entity_id
_entity_poly.type
_entity_poly.pdbx_seq_one_letter_code
_entity_poly.pdbx_strand_id
1 'polypeptide(L)'
;ILQFLFDVIFRNRCFGNGYFGTKYICMRFFDRTEEVASLKEILELSKSNAQFTVVTGRRRIGKTSLVWKAYEDEPILYFFVARKAESDLCADYIQEIENKLGIPTMGRVERFPEIFEYLMKLSIERPITLFIDEFQEFFKVNKSVYSDMQRIWDMYHTKAHINLIVCGSIFSMMTKIFKDKKEPLYNRQTRFMSIKPFTPAVLKEIMAEYNPSYTAEDLLALYSFTGGVAKYVQLLVDAGATTKTKMLNHIIKADSVFLGEGKAILIEEFGKDYGVYFSILSAIARGKTLRSEIEQIVGREIGGYLTKLEKEYEVITKNQPIFEKSSTKNVRYTIEDNFFSFWFRFIYKYNYMLEIENYDA
;
A
#
# COMPACT_ATOMS: atom_id res chain seq x y z
N ILE A 1 22.86 -1.42 2.22
CA ILE A 1 22.66 -0.14 1.48
C ILE A 1 21.22 0.34 1.63
N LEU A 2 20.18 -0.51 1.47
CA LEU A 2 18.77 -0.13 1.67
C LEU A 2 18.46 0.26 3.13
N GLN A 3 19.03 -0.42 4.11
CA GLN A 3 18.91 -0.06 5.53
C GLN A 3 19.62 1.27 5.81
N PHE A 4 20.80 1.49 5.22
CA PHE A 4 21.53 2.75 5.29
C PHE A 4 20.74 3.89 4.61
N LEU A 5 20.12 3.62 3.47
CA LEU A 5 19.20 4.56 2.80
C LEU A 5 17.92 4.78 3.61
N PHE A 6 17.39 3.76 4.27
CA PHE A 6 16.24 3.88 5.17
C PHE A 6 16.59 4.68 6.43
N ASP A 7 17.71 4.37 7.09
CA ASP A 7 18.22 5.13 8.24
C ASP A 7 18.58 6.56 7.85
N VAL A 8 19.16 6.78 6.68
CA VAL A 8 19.46 8.13 6.15
C VAL A 8 18.19 8.86 5.71
N ILE A 9 17.23 8.16 5.09
CA ILE A 9 16.00 8.80 4.59
C ILE A 9 14.97 9.00 5.70
N PHE A 10 14.85 8.07 6.66
CA PHE A 10 13.80 8.10 7.69
C PHE A 10 14.31 8.51 9.07
N ARG A 11 15.51 8.11 9.51
CA ARG A 11 16.07 8.53 10.81
C ARG A 11 16.82 9.86 10.75
N ASN A 12 17.61 10.12 9.71
CA ASN A 12 18.42 11.34 9.63
C ASN A 12 17.70 12.57 9.06
N ARG A 13 16.55 12.41 8.37
CA ARG A 13 15.78 13.60 7.94
C ARG A 13 15.08 14.33 9.08
N CYS A 14 14.81 13.68 10.19
CA CYS A 14 14.13 14.31 11.33
C CYS A 14 15.08 14.96 12.35
N PHE A 15 16.40 14.80 12.25
CA PHE A 15 17.37 15.27 13.24
C PHE A 15 18.53 16.13 12.66
N GLY A 16 18.38 16.71 11.47
CA GLY A 16 19.42 17.55 10.87
C GLY A 16 19.08 19.03 10.97
N ASN A 17 19.83 19.80 11.76
CA ASN A 17 19.95 21.24 11.55
C ASN A 17 20.64 21.44 10.20
N GLY A 18 19.87 21.80 9.17
CA GLY A 18 20.41 22.13 7.85
C GLY A 18 21.31 23.36 7.92
N TYR A 19 22.42 23.35 7.20
CA TYR A 19 23.42 24.41 7.08
C TYR A 19 22.87 25.76 6.57
N PHE A 20 21.58 25.89 6.31
CA PHE A 20 20.91 27.11 5.83
C PHE A 20 19.59 27.42 6.54
N GLY A 21 19.50 27.38 7.83
CA GLY A 21 18.42 28.05 8.59
C GLY A 21 16.95 27.65 8.26
N THR A 22 16.69 26.80 7.30
CA THR A 22 15.36 26.30 6.97
C THR A 22 15.06 25.05 7.81
N LYS A 23 14.14 25.22 8.75
CA LYS A 23 13.59 24.13 9.54
C LYS A 23 12.81 23.21 8.58
N TYR A 24 13.40 22.07 8.19
CA TYR A 24 12.63 21.05 7.44
C TYR A 24 11.56 20.49 8.37
N ILE A 25 10.31 20.69 8.01
CA ILE A 25 9.18 20.04 8.66
C ILE A 25 9.21 18.58 8.19
N CYS A 26 9.21 17.63 9.13
CA CYS A 26 9.11 16.22 8.84
C CYS A 26 7.93 15.66 9.63
N MET A 27 6.92 15.17 8.92
CA MET A 27 5.76 14.58 9.55
C MET A 27 6.16 13.32 10.31
N ARG A 28 5.89 13.27 11.63
CA ARG A 28 6.10 12.07 12.45
C ARG A 28 5.11 10.97 12.07
N PHE A 29 5.32 9.78 12.63
CA PHE A 29 4.36 8.68 12.52
C PHE A 29 3.11 9.00 13.34
N PHE A 30 1.94 8.92 12.71
CA PHE A 30 0.64 9.18 13.34
C PHE A 30 -0.23 7.93 13.30
N ASP A 31 -1.13 7.85 14.30
CA ASP A 31 -2.15 6.81 14.37
C ASP A 31 -1.55 5.38 14.41
N ARG A 32 -2.32 4.38 14.05
CA ARG A 32 -1.88 2.97 13.96
C ARG A 32 -1.57 2.29 15.28
N THR A 33 -2.07 2.83 16.38
CA THR A 33 -1.80 2.29 17.72
C THR A 33 -2.30 0.85 17.84
N GLU A 34 -3.49 0.56 17.29
CA GLU A 34 -4.08 -0.78 17.32
C GLU A 34 -3.31 -1.75 16.42
N GLU A 35 -2.93 -1.31 15.21
CA GLU A 35 -2.16 -2.14 14.29
C GLU A 35 -0.76 -2.43 14.84
N VAL A 36 -0.09 -1.44 15.42
CA VAL A 36 1.21 -1.61 16.08
C VAL A 36 1.09 -2.58 17.26
N ALA A 37 0.08 -2.41 18.12
CA ALA A 37 -0.16 -3.29 19.25
C ALA A 37 -0.44 -4.74 18.78
N SER A 38 -1.24 -4.91 17.73
CA SER A 38 -1.52 -6.22 17.14
C SER A 38 -0.26 -6.89 16.57
N LEU A 39 0.63 -6.13 15.90
CA LEU A 39 1.89 -6.68 15.40
C LEU A 39 2.83 -7.09 16.55
N LYS A 40 2.88 -6.33 17.64
CA LYS A 40 3.66 -6.67 18.84
C LYS A 40 3.09 -7.91 19.54
N GLU A 41 1.76 -8.06 19.63
CA GLU A 41 1.12 -9.27 20.13
C GLU A 41 1.53 -10.50 19.32
N ILE A 42 1.51 -10.39 17.99
CA ILE A 42 1.90 -11.48 17.07
C ILE A 42 3.38 -11.86 17.26
N LEU A 43 4.26 -10.90 17.48
CA LEU A 43 5.66 -11.18 17.80
C LEU A 43 5.78 -12.04 19.07
N GLU A 44 5.04 -11.73 20.13
CA GLU A 44 5.05 -12.55 21.34
C GLU A 44 4.51 -13.97 21.08
N LEU A 45 3.43 -14.10 20.32
CA LEU A 45 2.89 -15.41 19.93
C LEU A 45 3.88 -16.22 19.09
N SER A 46 4.70 -15.56 18.26
CA SER A 46 5.68 -16.24 17.41
C SER A 46 6.79 -16.93 18.20
N LYS A 47 7.00 -16.55 19.46
CA LYS A 47 7.94 -17.24 20.38
C LYS A 47 7.46 -18.64 20.77
N SER A 48 6.18 -18.95 20.61
CA SER A 48 5.61 -20.26 20.92
C SER A 48 5.41 -21.11 19.66
N ASN A 49 4.97 -20.54 18.55
CA ASN A 49 4.78 -21.20 17.26
C ASN A 49 4.80 -20.17 16.13
N ALA A 50 5.07 -20.62 14.91
CA ALA A 50 5.15 -19.73 13.75
C ALA A 50 3.88 -18.90 13.56
N GLN A 51 4.05 -17.62 13.27
CA GLN A 51 2.98 -16.69 12.95
C GLN A 51 3.16 -16.17 11.51
N PHE A 52 2.06 -16.08 10.77
CA PHE A 52 2.05 -15.61 9.40
C PHE A 52 1.08 -14.42 9.27
N THR A 53 1.60 -13.23 9.20
CA THR A 53 0.84 -12.00 9.07
C THR A 53 0.87 -11.47 7.65
N VAL A 54 -0.30 -11.19 7.10
CA VAL A 54 -0.46 -10.48 5.82
C VAL A 54 -0.86 -9.05 6.09
N VAL A 55 -0.06 -8.10 5.62
CA VAL A 55 -0.37 -6.66 5.68
C VAL A 55 -0.65 -6.18 4.28
N THR A 56 -1.89 -5.81 4.02
CA THR A 56 -2.34 -5.30 2.73
C THR A 56 -2.97 -3.93 2.87
N GLY A 57 -3.24 -3.31 1.76
CA GLY A 57 -3.83 -1.98 1.69
C GLY A 57 -3.25 -1.23 0.51
N ARG A 58 -3.91 -0.14 0.16
CA ARG A 58 -3.55 0.69 -0.97
C ARG A 58 -2.06 1.08 -0.97
N ARG A 59 -1.50 1.29 -2.16
CA ARG A 59 -0.17 1.87 -2.31
C ARG A 59 -0.05 3.20 -1.55
N ARG A 60 1.11 3.44 -0.93
CA ARG A 60 1.42 4.67 -0.17
C ARG A 60 0.63 4.88 1.13
N ILE A 61 -0.10 3.86 1.60
CA ILE A 61 -0.87 3.93 2.85
C ILE A 61 0.01 3.82 4.12
N GLY A 62 1.30 3.48 3.97
CA GLY A 62 2.23 3.37 5.09
C GLY A 62 2.43 1.95 5.64
N LYS A 63 2.16 0.88 4.86
CA LYS A 63 2.34 -0.52 5.31
C LYS A 63 3.76 -0.81 5.81
N THR A 64 4.75 -0.53 4.98
CA THR A 64 6.17 -0.74 5.30
C THR A 64 6.59 0.05 6.53
N SER A 65 6.17 1.33 6.63
CA SER A 65 6.43 2.18 7.80
C SER A 65 5.77 1.64 9.08
N LEU A 66 4.58 1.03 8.97
CA LEU A 66 3.89 0.40 10.09
C LEU A 66 4.70 -0.78 10.65
N VAL A 67 5.18 -1.67 9.78
CA VAL A 67 5.98 -2.84 10.20
C VAL A 67 7.29 -2.39 10.86
N TRP A 68 7.99 -1.43 10.25
CA TRP A 68 9.21 -0.86 10.84
C TRP A 68 8.95 -0.18 12.18
N LYS A 69 7.81 0.53 12.34
CA LYS A 69 7.43 1.16 13.61
C LYS A 69 7.09 0.13 14.69
N ALA A 70 6.39 -0.94 14.31
CA ALA A 70 6.02 -1.98 15.26
C ALA A 70 7.24 -2.73 15.84
N TYR A 71 8.27 -2.90 15.02
CA TYR A 71 9.47 -3.68 15.36
C TYR A 71 10.75 -2.85 15.38
N GLU A 72 10.67 -1.55 15.75
CA GLU A 72 11.80 -0.62 15.72
C GLU A 72 12.97 -1.05 16.63
N ASP A 73 12.69 -1.84 17.67
CA ASP A 73 13.65 -2.35 18.63
C ASP A 73 14.05 -3.83 18.41
N GLU A 74 13.51 -4.45 17.34
CA GLU A 74 13.69 -5.86 17.05
C GLU A 74 14.57 -6.10 15.81
N PRO A 75 15.39 -7.17 15.80
CA PRO A 75 16.12 -7.55 14.60
C PRO A 75 15.16 -8.12 13.54
N ILE A 76 15.09 -7.48 12.38
CA ILE A 76 14.26 -7.91 11.24
C ILE A 76 15.15 -8.32 10.09
N LEU A 77 14.89 -9.49 9.51
CA LEU A 77 15.31 -9.84 8.16
C LEU A 77 14.34 -9.18 7.17
N TYR A 78 14.85 -8.29 6.34
CA TYR A 78 14.02 -7.58 5.36
C TYR A 78 14.31 -8.03 3.94
N PHE A 79 13.31 -8.63 3.29
CA PHE A 79 13.37 -9.10 1.91
C PHE A 79 12.44 -8.26 1.05
N PHE A 80 13.00 -7.55 0.08
CA PHE A 80 12.23 -6.82 -0.92
C PHE A 80 12.17 -7.63 -2.20
N VAL A 81 10.96 -7.93 -2.69
CA VAL A 81 10.78 -8.70 -3.92
C VAL A 81 10.84 -7.75 -5.12
N ALA A 82 12.06 -7.48 -5.60
CA ALA A 82 12.29 -6.72 -6.81
C ALA A 82 11.97 -7.53 -8.08
N ARG A 83 11.65 -6.85 -9.18
CA ARG A 83 11.43 -7.47 -10.50
C ARG A 83 12.78 -7.79 -11.18
N LYS A 84 13.45 -8.84 -10.71
CA LYS A 84 14.70 -9.36 -11.26
C LYS A 84 14.71 -10.89 -11.22
N ALA A 85 15.75 -11.54 -11.70
CA ALA A 85 15.86 -12.99 -11.65
C ALA A 85 15.80 -13.51 -10.20
N GLU A 86 15.21 -14.68 -10.00
CA GLU A 86 15.08 -15.28 -8.67
C GLU A 86 16.44 -15.51 -8.01
N SER A 87 17.45 -15.95 -8.78
CA SER A 87 18.83 -16.12 -8.32
C SER A 87 19.47 -14.84 -7.78
N ASP A 88 19.15 -13.68 -8.39
CA ASP A 88 19.67 -12.38 -7.94
C ASP A 88 18.97 -11.92 -6.65
N LEU A 89 17.68 -12.23 -6.51
CA LEU A 89 16.95 -12.01 -5.25
C LEU A 89 17.56 -12.89 -4.14
N CYS A 90 17.82 -14.16 -4.44
CA CYS A 90 18.42 -15.07 -3.49
C CYS A 90 19.78 -14.59 -3.00
N ALA A 91 20.63 -14.06 -3.90
CA ALA A 91 21.92 -13.49 -3.53
C ALA A 91 21.77 -12.31 -2.55
N ASP A 92 20.82 -11.38 -2.79
CA ASP A 92 20.53 -10.27 -1.86
C ASP A 92 20.06 -10.79 -0.51
N TYR A 93 19.16 -11.77 -0.48
CA TYR A 93 18.60 -12.32 0.75
C TYR A 93 19.63 -13.07 1.58
N ILE A 94 20.52 -13.79 0.94
CA ILE A 94 21.67 -14.43 1.58
C ILE A 94 22.54 -13.39 2.28
N GLN A 95 22.89 -12.31 1.56
CA GLN A 95 23.68 -11.23 2.15
C GLN A 95 22.97 -10.56 3.34
N GLU A 96 21.66 -10.40 3.29
CA GLU A 96 20.88 -9.88 4.43
C GLU A 96 20.90 -10.84 5.61
N ILE A 97 20.79 -12.16 5.39
CA ILE A 97 20.88 -13.19 6.42
C ILE A 97 22.25 -13.15 7.09
N GLU A 98 23.34 -13.15 6.30
CA GLU A 98 24.71 -13.06 6.82
C GLU A 98 24.91 -11.83 7.70
N ASN A 99 24.51 -10.67 7.18
CA ASN A 99 24.69 -9.39 7.86
C ASN A 99 23.89 -9.29 9.17
N LYS A 100 22.68 -9.84 9.21
CA LYS A 100 21.77 -9.70 10.36
C LYS A 100 21.92 -10.81 11.37
N LEU A 101 22.16 -12.04 10.93
CA LEU A 101 22.21 -13.20 11.81
C LEU A 101 23.63 -13.63 12.17
N GLY A 102 24.64 -13.12 11.48
CA GLY A 102 26.06 -13.45 11.73
C GLY A 102 26.41 -14.91 11.43
N ILE A 103 25.65 -15.57 10.55
CA ILE A 103 25.84 -16.97 10.19
C ILE A 103 26.44 -17.07 8.78
N PRO A 104 27.49 -17.90 8.59
CA PRO A 104 27.97 -18.20 7.24
C PRO A 104 26.90 -18.94 6.45
N THR A 105 26.74 -18.56 5.20
CA THR A 105 25.65 -19.03 4.38
C THR A 105 25.88 -20.37 3.69
N MET A 106 24.77 -20.84 3.13
CA MET A 106 24.58 -22.11 2.44
C MET A 106 25.28 -22.19 1.05
N GLY A 107 26.18 -21.26 0.72
CA GLY A 107 26.73 -21.17 -0.61
C GLY A 107 25.75 -20.54 -1.62
N ARG A 108 25.88 -20.87 -2.93
CA ARG A 108 25.02 -20.31 -3.96
C ARG A 108 23.64 -20.98 -3.92
N VAL A 109 22.60 -20.21 -3.60
CA VAL A 109 21.19 -20.62 -3.65
C VAL A 109 20.52 -19.88 -4.80
N GLU A 110 19.77 -20.60 -5.63
CA GLU A 110 19.15 -20.04 -6.83
C GLU A 110 17.62 -19.89 -6.70
N ARG A 111 17.04 -20.55 -5.69
CA ARG A 111 15.58 -20.55 -5.49
C ARG A 111 15.18 -20.08 -4.10
N PHE A 112 14.24 -19.17 -4.03
CA PHE A 112 13.72 -18.62 -2.77
C PHE A 112 13.18 -19.68 -1.80
N PRO A 113 12.46 -20.73 -2.23
CA PRO A 113 11.99 -21.76 -1.32
C PRO A 113 13.08 -22.44 -0.48
N GLU A 114 14.31 -22.53 -0.99
CA GLU A 114 15.45 -23.10 -0.26
C GLU A 114 15.85 -22.18 0.91
N ILE A 115 15.85 -20.86 0.68
CA ILE A 115 16.10 -19.86 1.73
C ILE A 115 14.98 -19.89 2.76
N PHE A 116 13.73 -19.95 2.31
CA PHE A 116 12.59 -19.98 3.21
C PHE A 116 12.59 -21.24 4.09
N GLU A 117 12.88 -22.40 3.51
CA GLU A 117 12.99 -23.65 4.28
C GLU A 117 14.14 -23.60 5.29
N TYR A 118 15.28 -23.04 4.91
CA TYR A 118 16.41 -22.83 5.81
C TYR A 118 16.03 -21.95 7.01
N LEU A 119 15.35 -20.80 6.77
CA LEU A 119 14.90 -19.92 7.84
C LEU A 119 13.85 -20.59 8.74
N MET A 120 12.93 -21.39 8.17
CA MET A 120 11.97 -22.15 8.96
C MET A 120 12.66 -23.18 9.87
N LYS A 121 13.67 -23.91 9.38
CA LYS A 121 14.48 -24.83 10.19
C LYS A 121 15.28 -24.11 11.26
N LEU A 122 15.95 -23.02 10.91
CA LEU A 122 16.74 -22.22 11.83
C LEU A 122 15.87 -21.63 12.95
N SER A 123 14.62 -21.26 12.62
CA SER A 123 13.71 -20.70 13.60
C SER A 123 13.17 -21.72 14.63
N ILE A 124 13.44 -23.01 14.48
CA ILE A 124 13.17 -24.01 15.52
C ILE A 124 14.09 -23.79 16.74
N GLU A 125 15.31 -23.34 16.50
CA GLU A 125 16.32 -23.15 17.56
C GLU A 125 16.36 -21.74 18.12
N ARG A 126 15.99 -20.73 17.29
CA ARG A 126 15.99 -19.32 17.69
C ARG A 126 14.88 -18.53 17.00
N PRO A 127 14.18 -17.63 17.70
CA PRO A 127 13.15 -16.79 17.08
C PRO A 127 13.71 -15.95 15.92
N ILE A 128 12.93 -15.84 14.82
CA ILE A 128 13.27 -15.05 13.64
C ILE A 128 12.08 -14.18 13.26
N THR A 129 12.30 -12.89 13.02
CA THR A 129 11.33 -12.02 12.36
C THR A 129 11.74 -11.81 10.91
N LEU A 130 10.90 -12.28 9.99
CA LEU A 130 11.08 -12.16 8.54
C LEU A 130 10.00 -11.25 7.95
N PHE A 131 10.41 -10.14 7.36
CA PHE A 131 9.53 -9.22 6.65
C PHE A 131 9.80 -9.26 5.15
N ILE A 132 8.82 -9.72 4.36
CA ILE A 132 8.88 -9.77 2.89
C ILE A 132 7.96 -8.68 2.33
N ASP A 133 8.55 -7.68 1.69
CA ASP A 133 7.83 -6.57 1.08
C ASP A 133 7.66 -6.77 -0.44
N GLU A 134 6.57 -6.24 -1.00
CA GLU A 134 6.10 -6.45 -2.39
C GLU A 134 5.93 -7.94 -2.74
N PHE A 135 5.41 -8.71 -1.79
CA PHE A 135 5.25 -10.17 -1.86
C PHE A 135 4.53 -10.66 -3.12
N GLN A 136 3.58 -9.89 -3.64
CA GLN A 136 2.86 -10.23 -4.88
C GLN A 136 3.77 -10.27 -6.11
N GLU A 137 4.95 -9.64 -6.09
CA GLU A 137 5.86 -9.65 -7.23
C GLU A 137 6.47 -11.05 -7.51
N PHE A 138 6.46 -11.97 -6.53
CA PHE A 138 6.79 -13.37 -6.79
C PHE A 138 5.92 -14.00 -7.88
N PHE A 139 4.69 -13.51 -8.09
CA PHE A 139 3.86 -13.97 -9.18
C PHE A 139 4.50 -13.80 -10.57
N LYS A 140 5.34 -12.74 -10.72
CA LYS A 140 6.06 -12.44 -11.96
C LYS A 140 7.46 -13.06 -11.98
N VAL A 141 8.09 -13.18 -10.81
CA VAL A 141 9.45 -13.75 -10.69
C VAL A 141 9.38 -15.27 -10.85
N ASN A 142 8.62 -15.92 -9.98
CA ASN A 142 8.40 -17.36 -10.01
C ASN A 142 7.14 -17.72 -9.22
N LYS A 143 6.04 -18.00 -9.92
CA LYS A 143 4.74 -18.32 -9.30
C LYS A 143 4.79 -19.59 -8.43
N SER A 144 5.71 -20.52 -8.69
CA SER A 144 5.81 -21.75 -7.89
C SER A 144 6.19 -21.50 -6.43
N VAL A 145 6.76 -20.31 -6.12
CA VAL A 145 7.13 -19.90 -4.76
C VAL A 145 5.94 -20.06 -3.80
N TYR A 146 4.74 -19.72 -4.21
CA TYR A 146 3.56 -19.84 -3.33
C TYR A 146 3.23 -21.28 -2.93
N SER A 147 3.33 -22.22 -3.88
CA SER A 147 3.11 -23.65 -3.61
C SER A 147 4.23 -24.25 -2.77
N ASP A 148 5.47 -23.85 -3.04
CA ASP A 148 6.63 -24.30 -2.26
C ASP A 148 6.55 -23.75 -0.82
N MET A 149 6.21 -22.47 -0.65
CA MET A 149 6.00 -21.86 0.67
C MET A 149 4.87 -22.56 1.44
N GLN A 150 3.75 -22.89 0.76
CA GLN A 150 2.67 -23.67 1.38
C GLN A 150 3.21 -24.97 1.96
N ARG A 151 3.90 -25.78 1.16
CA ARG A 151 4.46 -27.06 1.56
C ARG A 151 5.42 -26.91 2.75
N ILE A 152 6.32 -25.96 2.70
CA ILE A 152 7.30 -25.70 3.75
C ILE A 152 6.60 -25.21 5.03
N TRP A 153 5.65 -24.28 4.91
CA TRP A 153 4.86 -23.78 6.03
C TRP A 153 4.11 -24.92 6.74
N ASP A 154 3.38 -25.72 5.98
CA ASP A 154 2.58 -26.84 6.52
C ASP A 154 3.48 -27.88 7.23
N MET A 155 4.76 -27.99 6.85
CA MET A 155 5.72 -28.91 7.45
C MET A 155 6.32 -28.41 8.79
N TYR A 156 6.54 -27.10 8.91
CA TYR A 156 7.34 -26.55 10.03
C TYR A 156 6.57 -25.63 10.98
N HIS A 157 5.41 -25.07 10.62
CA HIS A 157 4.74 -24.01 11.38
C HIS A 157 4.44 -24.35 12.85
N THR A 158 4.25 -25.61 13.20
CA THR A 158 3.99 -26.06 14.59
C THR A 158 5.25 -26.12 15.46
N LYS A 159 6.44 -26.10 14.86
CA LYS A 159 7.73 -26.26 15.55
C LYS A 159 8.63 -25.03 15.45
N ALA A 160 8.40 -24.25 14.41
CA ALA A 160 9.20 -23.06 14.11
C ALA A 160 8.74 -21.87 14.97
N HIS A 161 9.68 -20.99 15.30
CA HIS A 161 9.44 -19.74 16.04
C HIS A 161 9.71 -18.55 15.10
N ILE A 162 8.97 -18.50 14.00
CA ILE A 162 9.10 -17.43 13.00
C ILE A 162 7.90 -16.48 13.06
N ASN A 163 8.20 -15.19 13.09
CA ASN A 163 7.25 -14.13 12.82
C ASN A 163 7.40 -13.72 11.35
N LEU A 164 6.60 -14.32 10.48
CA LEU A 164 6.57 -14.03 9.05
C LEU A 164 5.56 -12.93 8.77
N ILE A 165 6.03 -11.79 8.27
CA ILE A 165 5.19 -10.70 7.80
C ILE A 165 5.37 -10.56 6.28
N VAL A 166 4.28 -10.54 5.55
CA VAL A 166 4.30 -10.24 4.10
C VAL A 166 3.46 -9.02 3.80
N CYS A 167 4.03 -8.09 3.05
CA CYS A 167 3.36 -6.90 2.57
C CYS A 167 3.18 -6.93 1.05
N GLY A 168 2.10 -6.32 0.57
CA GLY A 168 1.89 -6.09 -0.85
C GLY A 168 1.11 -4.83 -1.13
N SER A 169 1.48 -4.14 -2.21
CA SER A 169 0.87 -2.87 -2.62
C SER A 169 -0.30 -3.04 -3.60
N ILE A 170 -0.39 -4.17 -4.30
CA ILE A 170 -1.47 -4.50 -5.23
C ILE A 170 -2.56 -5.27 -4.47
N PHE A 171 -3.60 -4.56 -4.07
CA PHE A 171 -4.66 -5.10 -3.20
C PHE A 171 -5.35 -6.33 -3.79
N SER A 172 -5.71 -6.26 -5.07
CA SER A 172 -6.38 -7.36 -5.78
C SER A 172 -5.55 -8.64 -5.81
N MET A 173 -4.23 -8.52 -6.04
CA MET A 173 -3.32 -9.68 -6.03
C MET A 173 -3.15 -10.28 -4.64
N MET A 174 -2.97 -9.45 -3.61
CA MET A 174 -2.84 -9.93 -2.23
C MET A 174 -4.13 -10.64 -1.78
N THR A 175 -5.29 -10.08 -2.11
CA THR A 175 -6.59 -10.72 -1.85
C THR A 175 -6.71 -12.05 -2.57
N LYS A 176 -6.29 -12.13 -3.83
CA LYS A 176 -6.28 -13.39 -4.58
C LYS A 176 -5.37 -14.44 -3.91
N ILE A 177 -4.12 -14.10 -3.64
CA ILE A 177 -3.13 -15.03 -3.06
C ILE A 177 -3.61 -15.65 -1.74
N PHE A 178 -4.27 -14.87 -0.88
CA PHE A 178 -4.59 -15.29 0.50
C PHE A 178 -6.07 -15.59 0.76
N LYS A 179 -7.01 -15.12 -0.09
CA LYS A 179 -8.45 -15.29 0.11
C LYS A 179 -9.13 -16.12 -0.98
N ASP A 180 -8.49 -16.41 -2.10
CA ASP A 180 -9.03 -17.33 -3.10
C ASP A 180 -8.72 -18.78 -2.70
N LYS A 181 -9.79 -19.60 -2.59
CA LYS A 181 -9.69 -21.02 -2.22
C LYS A 181 -8.84 -21.87 -3.17
N LYS A 182 -8.58 -21.38 -4.38
CA LYS A 182 -7.78 -22.08 -5.40
C LYS A 182 -6.28 -21.79 -5.28
N GLU A 183 -5.89 -20.79 -4.49
CA GLU A 183 -4.49 -20.41 -4.36
C GLU A 183 -3.80 -21.17 -3.21
N PRO A 184 -2.51 -21.50 -3.34
CA PRO A 184 -1.79 -22.34 -2.38
C PRO A 184 -1.77 -21.79 -0.96
N LEU A 185 -1.62 -20.48 -0.79
CA LEU A 185 -1.51 -19.84 0.51
C LEU A 185 -2.86 -19.47 1.15
N TYR A 186 -3.98 -19.92 0.54
CA TYR A 186 -5.30 -19.71 1.13
C TYR A 186 -5.37 -20.23 2.58
N ASN A 187 -5.82 -19.36 3.50
CA ASN A 187 -5.97 -19.66 4.94
C ASN A 187 -4.69 -20.14 5.66
N ARG A 188 -3.47 -19.84 5.17
CA ARG A 188 -2.23 -20.13 5.91
C ARG A 188 -1.83 -18.98 6.83
N GLN A 189 -2.34 -17.78 6.58
CA GLN A 189 -2.09 -16.64 7.46
C GLN A 189 -2.81 -16.79 8.80
N THR A 190 -2.11 -16.46 9.89
CA THR A 190 -2.69 -16.35 11.24
C THR A 190 -3.37 -14.99 11.44
N ARG A 191 -2.91 -13.96 10.73
CA ARG A 191 -3.51 -12.62 10.77
C ARG A 191 -3.55 -11.98 9.37
N PHE A 192 -4.66 -11.32 9.04
CA PHE A 192 -4.79 -10.53 7.81
C PHE A 192 -5.19 -9.10 8.19
N MET A 193 -4.27 -8.15 7.94
CA MET A 193 -4.43 -6.74 8.27
C MET A 193 -4.63 -5.92 7.00
N SER A 194 -5.78 -5.26 6.86
CA SER A 194 -6.05 -4.34 5.76
C SER A 194 -5.93 -2.91 6.26
N ILE A 195 -4.83 -2.25 5.91
CA ILE A 195 -4.54 -0.88 6.37
C ILE A 195 -5.40 0.10 5.60
N LYS A 196 -6.15 0.92 6.33
CA LYS A 196 -7.06 1.92 5.77
C LYS A 196 -6.42 3.32 5.77
N PRO A 197 -6.91 4.26 4.95
CA PRO A 197 -6.50 5.66 5.01
C PRO A 197 -6.74 6.27 6.39
N PHE A 198 -6.04 7.36 6.70
CA PHE A 198 -6.30 8.16 7.88
C PHE A 198 -7.75 8.67 7.90
N THR A 199 -8.40 8.56 9.03
CA THR A 199 -9.74 9.11 9.23
C THR A 199 -9.69 10.64 9.33
N PRO A 200 -10.80 11.35 9.12
CA PRO A 200 -10.87 12.79 9.38
C PRO A 200 -10.45 13.20 10.80
N ALA A 201 -10.64 12.31 11.78
CA ALA A 201 -10.19 12.56 13.16
C ALA A 201 -8.67 12.62 13.25
N VAL A 202 -7.97 11.65 12.63
CA VAL A 202 -6.51 11.63 12.58
C VAL A 202 -5.96 12.83 11.78
N LEU A 203 -6.59 13.17 10.66
CA LEU A 203 -6.20 14.36 9.88
C LEU A 203 -6.36 15.65 10.70
N LYS A 204 -7.37 15.73 11.55
CA LYS A 204 -7.56 16.84 12.48
C LYS A 204 -6.40 16.95 13.49
N GLU A 205 -5.94 15.83 14.04
CA GLU A 205 -4.77 15.79 14.93
C GLU A 205 -3.50 16.25 14.20
N ILE A 206 -3.26 15.76 12.99
CA ILE A 206 -2.14 16.17 12.15
C ILE A 206 -2.21 17.69 11.88
N MET A 207 -3.37 18.20 11.48
CA MET A 207 -3.52 19.62 11.21
C MET A 207 -3.32 20.47 12.48
N ALA A 208 -3.83 20.05 13.62
CA ALA A 208 -3.62 20.75 14.89
C ALA A 208 -2.14 20.85 15.28
N GLU A 209 -1.34 19.85 14.96
CA GLU A 209 0.11 19.85 15.26
C GLU A 209 0.91 20.72 14.28
N TYR A 210 0.63 20.63 12.97
CA TYR A 210 1.44 21.28 11.94
C TYR A 210 0.92 22.64 11.47
N ASN A 211 -0.33 22.95 11.74
CA ASN A 211 -0.95 24.25 11.50
C ASN A 211 -2.07 24.52 12.52
N PRO A 212 -1.75 24.93 13.76
CA PRO A 212 -2.75 25.18 14.80
C PRO A 212 -3.85 26.18 14.42
N SER A 213 -3.61 27.00 13.40
CA SER A 213 -4.58 27.99 12.90
C SER A 213 -5.39 27.51 11.69
N TYR A 214 -5.37 26.21 11.39
CA TYR A 214 -6.11 25.66 10.24
C TYR A 214 -7.62 25.93 10.36
N THR A 215 -8.27 26.10 9.23
CA THR A 215 -9.72 26.25 9.13
C THR A 215 -10.41 24.91 8.83
N ALA A 216 -11.73 24.85 9.00
CA ALA A 216 -12.51 23.69 8.57
C ALA A 216 -12.38 23.43 7.05
N GLU A 217 -12.21 24.50 6.26
CA GLU A 217 -11.98 24.41 4.81
C GLU A 217 -10.62 23.76 4.49
N ASP A 218 -9.57 24.10 5.25
CA ASP A 218 -8.25 23.51 5.10
C ASP A 218 -8.28 22.00 5.41
N LEU A 219 -8.96 21.60 6.48
CA LEU A 219 -9.12 20.19 6.83
C LEU A 219 -9.91 19.41 5.75
N LEU A 220 -11.02 20.01 5.27
CA LEU A 220 -11.80 19.42 4.19
C LEU A 220 -10.98 19.28 2.91
N ALA A 221 -10.19 20.30 2.57
CA ALA A 221 -9.29 20.28 1.43
C ALA A 221 -8.24 19.16 1.55
N LEU A 222 -7.57 19.05 2.71
CA LEU A 222 -6.61 17.98 2.96
C LEU A 222 -7.24 16.59 2.76
N TYR A 223 -8.42 16.36 3.34
CA TYR A 223 -9.14 15.07 3.18
C TYR A 223 -9.56 14.83 1.73
N SER A 224 -10.10 15.85 1.05
CA SER A 224 -10.55 15.71 -0.34
C SER A 224 -9.41 15.45 -1.33
N PHE A 225 -8.25 16.09 -1.12
CA PHE A 225 -7.11 15.97 -2.04
C PHE A 225 -6.28 14.72 -1.80
N THR A 226 -6.23 14.23 -0.56
CA THR A 226 -5.35 13.10 -0.18
C THR A 226 -6.11 11.79 0.02
N GLY A 227 -7.44 11.85 0.27
CA GLY A 227 -8.21 10.69 0.71
C GLY A 227 -7.72 10.10 2.04
N GLY A 228 -6.91 10.84 2.82
CA GLY A 228 -6.28 10.34 4.04
C GLY A 228 -5.11 9.37 3.78
N VAL A 229 -4.62 9.26 2.56
CA VAL A 229 -3.45 8.41 2.24
C VAL A 229 -2.20 9.01 2.88
N ALA A 230 -1.57 8.24 3.77
CA ALA A 230 -0.49 8.72 4.64
C ALA A 230 0.64 9.46 3.89
N LYS A 231 1.08 8.92 2.75
CA LYS A 231 2.15 9.55 1.95
C LYS A 231 1.75 10.87 1.34
N TYR A 232 0.49 11.03 0.92
CA TYR A 232 0.03 12.31 0.34
C TYR A 232 -0.13 13.38 1.42
N VAL A 233 -0.63 12.98 2.59
CA VAL A 233 -0.69 13.85 3.76
C VAL A 233 0.73 14.29 4.14
N GLN A 234 1.65 13.35 4.23
CA GLN A 234 3.06 13.63 4.53
C GLN A 234 3.67 14.63 3.54
N LEU A 235 3.49 14.42 2.23
CA LEU A 235 4.04 15.31 1.19
C LEU A 235 3.57 16.75 1.34
N LEU A 236 2.30 16.96 1.67
CA LEU A 236 1.75 18.29 1.89
C LEU A 236 2.26 18.92 3.20
N VAL A 237 2.29 18.15 4.28
CA VAL A 237 2.79 18.61 5.59
C VAL A 237 4.27 18.95 5.52
N ASP A 238 5.10 18.05 4.95
CA ASP A 238 6.56 18.27 4.81
C ASP A 238 6.88 19.51 3.97
N ALA A 239 6.00 19.83 3.00
CA ALA A 239 6.12 21.06 2.19
C ALA A 239 5.55 22.32 2.89
N GLY A 240 5.03 22.21 4.12
CA GLY A 240 4.32 23.30 4.79
C GLY A 240 3.03 23.76 4.08
N ALA A 241 2.50 22.90 3.19
CA ALA A 241 1.27 23.14 2.43
C ALA A 241 0.05 22.70 3.24
N THR A 242 -0.27 23.44 4.31
CA THR A 242 -1.31 23.13 5.29
C THR A 242 -2.53 24.05 5.21
N THR A 243 -2.63 24.88 4.18
CA THR A 243 -3.84 25.62 3.83
C THR A 243 -4.34 25.21 2.46
N LYS A 244 -5.63 25.31 2.18
CA LYS A 244 -6.24 24.93 0.89
C LYS A 244 -5.47 25.49 -0.30
N THR A 245 -5.16 26.80 -0.28
CA THR A 245 -4.42 27.47 -1.36
C THR A 245 -2.99 26.91 -1.52
N LYS A 246 -2.27 26.71 -0.41
CA LYS A 246 -0.92 26.12 -0.46
C LYS A 246 -0.93 24.68 -0.95
N MET A 247 -1.94 23.89 -0.54
CA MET A 247 -2.12 22.50 -1.02
C MET A 247 -2.34 22.48 -2.52
N LEU A 248 -3.26 23.30 -3.06
CA LEU A 248 -3.50 23.40 -4.49
C LEU A 248 -2.25 23.80 -5.26
N ASN A 249 -1.55 24.84 -4.82
CA ASN A 249 -0.30 25.27 -5.45
C ASN A 249 0.79 24.22 -5.39
N HIS A 250 0.80 23.33 -4.37
CA HIS A 250 1.75 22.24 -4.28
C HIS A 250 1.36 21.05 -5.17
N ILE A 251 0.08 20.77 -5.32
CA ILE A 251 -0.45 19.68 -6.14
C ILE A 251 -0.37 20.02 -7.62
N ILE A 252 -0.76 21.25 -8.00
CA ILE A 252 -0.84 21.73 -9.39
C ILE A 252 0.38 22.58 -9.69
N LYS A 253 1.54 21.94 -9.80
CA LYS A 253 2.80 22.56 -10.23
C LYS A 253 3.59 21.58 -11.09
N ALA A 254 4.51 22.09 -11.88
CA ALA A 254 5.49 21.28 -12.59
C ALA A 254 6.15 20.28 -11.61
N ASP A 255 6.43 19.10 -12.07
CA ASP A 255 7.10 18.02 -11.30
C ASP A 255 6.35 17.52 -10.05
N SER A 256 5.08 17.88 -9.87
CA SER A 256 4.28 17.37 -8.78
C SER A 256 3.97 15.89 -8.96
N VAL A 257 4.32 15.09 -7.96
CA VAL A 257 4.01 13.64 -7.96
C VAL A 257 2.51 13.36 -8.04
N PHE A 258 1.66 14.30 -7.60
CA PHE A 258 0.20 14.13 -7.64
C PHE A 258 -0.36 14.09 -9.05
N LEU A 259 0.28 14.76 -10.03
CA LEU A 259 -0.21 14.81 -11.41
C LEU A 259 -0.21 13.44 -12.08
N GLY A 260 0.86 12.67 -11.92
CA GLY A 260 1.00 11.33 -12.51
C GLY A 260 0.51 10.18 -11.64
N GLU A 261 0.29 10.43 -10.36
CA GLU A 261 0.11 9.37 -9.36
C GLU A 261 -1.13 8.51 -9.58
N GLY A 262 -2.29 9.14 -9.85
CA GLY A 262 -3.53 8.41 -10.09
C GLY A 262 -3.41 7.44 -11.27
N LYS A 263 -2.73 7.86 -12.34
CA LYS A 263 -2.46 7.02 -13.52
C LYS A 263 -1.53 5.86 -13.16
N ALA A 264 -0.43 6.13 -12.44
CA ALA A 264 0.56 5.12 -12.08
C ALA A 264 -0.04 3.99 -11.22
N ILE A 265 -0.81 4.34 -10.19
CA ILE A 265 -1.46 3.36 -9.31
C ILE A 265 -2.43 2.48 -10.08
N LEU A 266 -3.29 3.09 -10.89
CA LEU A 266 -4.35 2.36 -11.58
C LEU A 266 -3.83 1.48 -12.71
N ILE A 267 -2.72 1.84 -13.38
CA ILE A 267 -2.06 0.98 -14.35
C ILE A 267 -1.49 -0.27 -13.67
N GLU A 268 -0.92 -0.13 -12.48
CA GLU A 268 -0.40 -1.28 -11.71
C GLU A 268 -1.53 -2.22 -11.27
N GLU A 269 -2.67 -1.69 -10.83
CA GLU A 269 -3.83 -2.48 -10.40
C GLU A 269 -4.56 -3.15 -11.58
N PHE A 270 -4.83 -2.40 -12.65
CA PHE A 270 -5.68 -2.86 -13.75
C PHE A 270 -4.94 -3.56 -14.88
N GLY A 271 -3.62 -3.42 -14.94
CA GLY A 271 -2.78 -4.01 -15.98
C GLY A 271 -3.19 -3.54 -17.39
N LYS A 272 -3.33 -4.48 -18.33
CA LYS A 272 -3.58 -4.17 -19.75
C LYS A 272 -4.94 -3.52 -20.01
N ASP A 273 -5.94 -3.78 -19.18
CA ASP A 273 -7.32 -3.28 -19.36
C ASP A 273 -7.54 -1.87 -18.77
N TYR A 274 -6.48 -1.20 -18.33
CA TYR A 274 -6.57 0.09 -17.63
C TYR A 274 -7.41 1.13 -18.37
N GLY A 275 -7.38 1.18 -19.71
CA GLY A 275 -8.10 2.16 -20.50
C GLY A 275 -9.63 2.12 -20.32
N VAL A 276 -10.22 0.92 -20.22
CA VAL A 276 -11.66 0.76 -19.96
C VAL A 276 -12.02 1.21 -18.54
N TYR A 277 -11.21 0.79 -17.54
CA TYR A 277 -11.40 1.21 -16.15
C TYR A 277 -11.28 2.73 -15.99
N PHE A 278 -10.32 3.36 -16.67
CA PHE A 278 -10.17 4.83 -16.69
C PHE A 278 -11.40 5.52 -17.25
N SER A 279 -11.96 5.03 -18.35
CA SER A 279 -13.18 5.59 -18.94
C SER A 279 -14.37 5.49 -17.98
N ILE A 280 -14.52 4.36 -17.31
CA ILE A 280 -15.58 4.15 -16.31
C ILE A 280 -15.40 5.12 -15.13
N LEU A 281 -14.21 5.17 -14.52
CA LEU A 281 -13.94 6.03 -13.36
C LEU A 281 -14.04 7.51 -13.71
N SER A 282 -13.60 7.92 -14.92
CA SER A 282 -13.76 9.27 -15.42
C SER A 282 -15.24 9.65 -15.58
N ALA A 283 -16.08 8.74 -16.09
CA ALA A 283 -17.53 8.98 -16.22
C ALA A 283 -18.18 9.15 -14.83
N ILE A 284 -17.85 8.28 -13.87
CA ILE A 284 -18.37 8.36 -12.49
C ILE A 284 -17.94 9.68 -11.83
N ALA A 285 -16.67 10.07 -11.95
CA ALA A 285 -16.15 11.32 -11.38
C ALA A 285 -16.83 12.57 -11.96
N ARG A 286 -17.33 12.49 -13.20
CA ARG A 286 -18.12 13.54 -13.87
C ARG A 286 -19.62 13.50 -13.53
N GLY A 287 -20.04 12.65 -12.60
CA GLY A 287 -21.42 12.55 -12.11
C GLY A 287 -22.30 11.58 -12.87
N LYS A 288 -21.75 10.78 -13.81
CA LYS A 288 -22.49 9.69 -14.48
C LYS A 288 -22.45 8.45 -13.58
N THR A 289 -23.49 8.28 -12.78
CA THR A 289 -23.50 7.27 -11.72
C THR A 289 -24.34 6.04 -12.04
N LEU A 290 -25.22 6.11 -13.05
CA LEU A 290 -26.01 4.98 -13.50
C LEU A 290 -25.23 4.12 -14.50
N ARG A 291 -25.38 2.80 -14.45
CA ARG A 291 -24.73 1.87 -15.37
C ARG A 291 -25.00 2.26 -16.84
N SER A 292 -26.26 2.55 -17.20
CA SER A 292 -26.63 2.92 -18.56
C SER A 292 -25.95 4.20 -19.05
N GLU A 293 -25.79 5.20 -18.20
CA GLU A 293 -25.08 6.44 -18.55
C GLU A 293 -23.59 6.19 -18.79
N ILE A 294 -22.96 5.31 -17.96
CA ILE A 294 -21.56 4.95 -18.09
C ILE A 294 -21.35 4.13 -19.38
N GLU A 295 -22.21 3.14 -19.65
CA GLU A 295 -22.16 2.30 -20.87
C GLU A 295 -22.28 3.15 -22.15
N GLN A 296 -23.12 4.18 -22.13
CA GLN A 296 -23.26 5.10 -23.26
C GLN A 296 -21.96 5.86 -23.58
N ILE A 297 -21.19 6.23 -22.52
CA ILE A 297 -19.90 6.92 -22.69
C ILE A 297 -18.80 5.96 -23.11
N VAL A 298 -18.75 4.79 -22.48
CA VAL A 298 -17.69 3.78 -22.73
C VAL A 298 -17.89 3.04 -24.05
N GLY A 299 -19.12 3.00 -24.57
CA GLY A 299 -19.47 2.39 -25.85
C GLY A 299 -19.49 0.86 -25.84
N ARG A 300 -19.60 0.24 -24.64
CA ARG A 300 -19.66 -1.21 -24.46
C ARG A 300 -20.35 -1.61 -23.16
N GLU A 301 -20.70 -2.90 -23.03
CA GLU A 301 -21.12 -3.46 -21.76
C GLU A 301 -20.01 -3.43 -20.73
N ILE A 302 -20.34 -2.97 -19.51
CA ILE A 302 -19.35 -2.77 -18.41
C ILE A 302 -19.67 -3.56 -17.15
N GLY A 303 -20.70 -4.43 -17.16
CA GLY A 303 -21.15 -5.15 -15.96
C GLY A 303 -20.03 -5.92 -15.25
N GLY A 304 -19.18 -6.63 -16.00
CA GLY A 304 -18.02 -7.34 -15.46
C GLY A 304 -16.96 -6.40 -14.90
N TYR A 305 -16.72 -5.26 -15.54
CA TYR A 305 -15.76 -4.24 -15.07
C TYR A 305 -16.23 -3.57 -13.78
N LEU A 306 -17.52 -3.25 -13.67
CA LEU A 306 -18.09 -2.68 -12.43
C LEU A 306 -18.00 -3.65 -11.28
N THR A 307 -18.27 -4.95 -11.52
CA THR A 307 -18.11 -6.00 -10.48
C THR A 307 -16.68 -6.10 -10.00
N LYS A 308 -15.71 -6.02 -10.90
CA LYS A 308 -14.28 -6.05 -10.51
C LYS A 308 -13.89 -4.78 -9.74
N LEU A 309 -14.29 -3.60 -10.21
CA LEU A 309 -14.02 -2.33 -9.52
C LEU A 309 -14.60 -2.31 -8.10
N GLU A 310 -15.78 -2.91 -7.90
CA GLU A 310 -16.45 -3.00 -6.60
C GLU A 310 -15.81 -4.07 -5.70
N LYS A 311 -15.64 -5.30 -6.21
CA LYS A 311 -15.32 -6.47 -5.37
C LYS A 311 -13.84 -6.86 -5.33
N GLU A 312 -13.11 -6.65 -6.44
CA GLU A 312 -11.71 -7.06 -6.53
C GLU A 312 -10.76 -5.90 -6.24
N TYR A 313 -11.10 -4.70 -6.74
CA TYR A 313 -10.24 -3.51 -6.59
C TYR A 313 -10.67 -2.58 -5.45
N GLU A 314 -11.92 -2.70 -4.98
CA GLU A 314 -12.51 -1.84 -3.93
C GLU A 314 -12.34 -0.33 -4.22
N VAL A 315 -12.50 0.08 -5.49
CA VAL A 315 -12.35 1.47 -5.94
C VAL A 315 -13.67 2.21 -5.99
N ILE A 316 -14.76 1.49 -6.27
CA ILE A 316 -16.11 2.03 -6.34
C ILE A 316 -17.05 1.35 -5.35
N THR A 317 -18.06 2.08 -4.91
CA THR A 317 -19.15 1.57 -4.10
C THR A 317 -20.44 1.56 -4.90
N LYS A 318 -21.20 0.46 -4.76
CA LYS A 318 -22.53 0.30 -5.31
C LYS A 318 -23.56 0.74 -4.30
N ASN A 319 -24.27 1.84 -4.59
CA ASN A 319 -25.32 2.40 -3.76
C ASN A 319 -26.69 2.02 -4.30
N GLN A 320 -27.54 1.49 -3.44
CA GLN A 320 -28.88 1.04 -3.77
C GLN A 320 -29.89 1.67 -2.81
N PRO A 321 -31.06 2.16 -3.29
CA PRO A 321 -32.10 2.65 -2.37
C PRO A 321 -32.57 1.54 -1.41
N ILE A 322 -32.71 1.87 -0.13
CA ILE A 322 -32.99 0.90 0.97
C ILE A 322 -34.32 0.16 0.77
N PHE A 323 -35.30 0.82 0.16
CA PHE A 323 -36.66 0.27 0.03
C PHE A 323 -37.01 -0.30 -1.35
N GLU A 324 -36.06 -0.29 -2.30
CA GLU A 324 -36.30 -0.86 -3.61
C GLU A 324 -35.94 -2.35 -3.65
N LYS A 325 -36.87 -3.16 -4.18
CA LYS A 325 -36.52 -4.53 -4.62
C LYS A 325 -35.36 -4.41 -5.58
N SER A 326 -34.45 -5.37 -5.57
CA SER A 326 -33.16 -5.43 -6.28
C SER A 326 -33.24 -5.18 -7.80
N SER A 327 -33.93 -4.12 -8.25
CA SER A 327 -33.96 -3.68 -9.62
C SER A 327 -32.65 -2.94 -9.91
N THR A 328 -31.96 -3.37 -10.95
CA THR A 328 -30.67 -2.79 -11.38
C THR A 328 -30.78 -1.34 -11.89
N LYS A 329 -32.01 -0.81 -12.09
CA LYS A 329 -32.26 0.49 -12.73
C LYS A 329 -31.84 1.70 -11.90
N ASN A 330 -31.92 1.61 -10.55
CA ASN A 330 -31.64 2.75 -9.65
C ASN A 330 -30.34 2.58 -8.87
N VAL A 331 -29.50 1.64 -9.28
CA VAL A 331 -28.18 1.44 -8.70
C VAL A 331 -27.24 2.54 -9.18
N ARG A 332 -26.57 3.21 -8.22
CA ARG A 332 -25.58 4.25 -8.49
C ARG A 332 -24.21 3.78 -8.06
N TYR A 333 -23.21 4.15 -8.85
CA TYR A 333 -21.82 3.87 -8.58
C TYR A 333 -21.09 5.16 -8.19
N THR A 334 -20.31 5.12 -7.12
CA THR A 334 -19.49 6.25 -6.66
C THR A 334 -18.05 5.80 -6.45
N ILE A 335 -17.09 6.68 -6.70
CA ILE A 335 -15.69 6.44 -6.35
C ILE A 335 -15.59 6.66 -4.84
N GLU A 336 -15.16 5.63 -4.10
CA GLU A 336 -15.04 5.68 -2.64
C GLU A 336 -13.81 6.48 -2.20
N ASP A 337 -12.74 6.40 -2.96
CA ASP A 337 -11.48 7.06 -2.67
C ASP A 337 -11.51 8.54 -3.10
N ASN A 338 -11.39 9.45 -2.11
CA ASN A 338 -11.43 10.88 -2.37
C ASN A 338 -10.28 11.37 -3.25
N PHE A 339 -9.06 10.80 -3.10
CA PHE A 339 -7.95 11.16 -3.98
C PHE A 339 -8.25 10.82 -5.44
N PHE A 340 -8.77 9.61 -5.73
CA PHE A 340 -9.17 9.25 -7.10
C PHE A 340 -10.32 10.10 -7.61
N SER A 341 -11.32 10.38 -6.75
CA SER A 341 -12.42 11.26 -7.11
C SER A 341 -11.91 12.67 -7.50
N PHE A 342 -11.02 13.24 -6.70
CA PHE A 342 -10.35 14.50 -6.98
C PHE A 342 -9.50 14.42 -8.25
N TRP A 343 -8.65 13.38 -8.37
CA TRP A 343 -7.72 13.23 -9.47
C TRP A 343 -8.43 13.11 -10.82
N PHE A 344 -9.48 12.27 -10.95
CA PHE A 344 -10.24 12.15 -12.18
C PHE A 344 -11.03 13.41 -12.52
N ARG A 345 -11.56 14.09 -11.51
CA ARG A 345 -12.43 15.25 -11.72
C ARG A 345 -11.65 16.51 -12.08
N PHE A 346 -10.47 16.71 -11.53
CA PHE A 346 -9.71 17.96 -11.65
C PHE A 346 -8.37 17.80 -12.37
N ILE A 347 -7.63 16.73 -12.16
CA ILE A 347 -6.32 16.53 -12.79
C ILE A 347 -6.49 15.84 -14.15
N TYR A 348 -7.06 14.65 -14.18
CA TYR A 348 -7.20 13.87 -15.41
C TYR A 348 -8.08 14.57 -16.47
N LYS A 349 -9.15 15.21 -16.03
CA LYS A 349 -10.04 15.96 -16.93
C LYS A 349 -9.34 17.10 -17.68
N TYR A 350 -8.40 17.75 -17.03
CA TYR A 350 -7.68 18.91 -17.54
C TYR A 350 -6.22 18.61 -17.92
N ASN A 351 -5.90 17.32 -18.13
CA ASN A 351 -4.53 16.88 -18.45
C ASN A 351 -3.90 17.64 -19.62
N TYR A 352 -4.71 18.04 -20.61
CA TYR A 352 -4.24 18.82 -21.75
C TYR A 352 -3.68 20.21 -21.35
N MET A 353 -4.21 20.83 -20.29
CA MET A 353 -3.67 22.10 -19.75
C MET A 353 -2.34 21.88 -19.06
N LEU A 354 -2.22 20.75 -18.37
CA LEU A 354 -0.97 20.38 -17.70
C LEU A 354 0.14 20.07 -18.71
N GLU A 355 -0.21 19.44 -19.86
CA GLU A 355 0.74 19.14 -20.95
C GLU A 355 1.28 20.41 -21.64
N ILE A 356 0.54 21.51 -21.64
CA ILE A 356 0.98 22.80 -22.16
C ILE A 356 1.52 23.74 -21.05
N GLU A 357 1.77 23.16 -19.86
CA GLU A 357 2.30 23.88 -18.68
C GLU A 357 1.45 25.09 -18.23
N ASN A 358 0.15 25.09 -18.53
CA ASN A 358 -0.77 26.12 -18.08
C ASN A 358 -1.36 25.75 -16.70
N TYR A 359 -0.60 26.03 -15.64
CA TYR A 359 -0.97 25.70 -14.27
C TYR A 359 -1.92 26.73 -13.61
N ASP A 360 -2.07 27.91 -14.21
CA ASP A 360 -2.88 29.01 -13.66
C ASP A 360 -4.35 28.98 -14.16
N ALA A 361 -4.67 28.18 -15.17
CA ALA A 361 -6.01 28.04 -15.74
C ALA A 361 -6.83 27.00 -14.95
#